data_845e421a6e40c5ab3ae1bfb093ebf83e
#
_entry.id   845e421a6e40c5ab3ae1bfb093ebf83e
#
_cell.length_a   1.000
_cell.length_b   1.000
_cell.length_c   1.000
_cell.angle_alpha   90.00
_cell.angle_beta   90.00
_cell.angle_gamma   90.00
#
_symmetry.space_group_name_H-M   'P 1'
#
loop_
_entity.id
_entity.type
_entity.pdbx_description
1 polymer ?
#
loop_
_entity_poly.entity_id
_entity_poly.type
_entity_poly.pdbx_seq_one_letter_code
_entity_poly.pdbx_strand_id
1 'polypeptide(L)'
;MTSTPDYDVIILGTGIGGTMLGAILAKHKLNVLLLDSESHPRFAIGEATTPDTNFRLKLLSLKYDLPEIGHLSAFHPTRDYISPACGVKRAFSFLYQREGKDLAANETLQYPTLAPPMGPDCHFFRQDTDAYMMAVAMSYGAKVRQQTRIAEFDIQEDHVSLTSEKGETFTGKYLVDGTGMKSVLSHKFNLRDDPDNFRTNTRAIFTHMVGVKLYDQVGSPQKQHGLKYPLSQSTLHHVFEGGWFWIIPFNNHQDSTNPLCSVGLVLNRRIHPETGRDPDEEFWSHVNKFPDMVRQFEGAKPVRNWISTGRLQYGSTNITGHRYSLLSHAGFFIDPLYSTGLALTTAWVDLLGGQLLKAFATNDFAVENFEHLNQFFKNNIGYADEIVSSSFVSFRDFDLWDAWFRVWVVGLFIGTCLNASLYLKYIETGDKNVLEQTGKEPYSVLLGGKFPEFQKLYREALAEMDRVRDGLTSPAEGAAKIRGLFKGIKYVPTYWRWHEATSRTTPAFTLWGMTKMYFWFLFFAPAELRKPLWGWSSLTAYKYILGSILHNNGASRRRKRSYIRDVFKAWNRDWLPVKSHE
;
A
#
# COMPACT_ATOMS: atom_id res chain seq x y z
N MET A 1 25.56 -36.07 14.31
CA MET A 1 26.09 -34.74 13.96
C MET A 1 25.01 -34.05 13.16
N THR A 2 24.32 -33.07 13.75
CA THR A 2 23.37 -32.26 13.03
C THR A 2 24.16 -31.42 12.01
N SER A 3 23.89 -31.63 10.72
CA SER A 3 24.55 -30.84 9.66
C SER A 3 24.14 -29.38 9.82
N THR A 4 25.09 -28.47 9.74
CA THR A 4 24.79 -27.03 9.73
C THR A 4 23.81 -26.72 8.58
N PRO A 5 22.68 -26.03 8.84
CA PRO A 5 21.75 -25.66 7.78
C PRO A 5 22.43 -24.86 6.66
N ASP A 6 22.00 -25.09 5.41
CA ASP A 6 22.60 -24.48 4.22
C ASP A 6 22.39 -22.97 4.16
N TYR A 7 21.28 -22.50 4.78
CA TYR A 7 20.86 -21.09 4.75
C TYR A 7 20.56 -20.58 6.16
N ASP A 8 20.76 -19.28 6.34
CA ASP A 8 20.28 -18.62 7.56
C ASP A 8 18.77 -18.41 7.47
N VAL A 9 18.27 -17.85 6.35
CA VAL A 9 16.84 -17.61 6.16
C VAL A 9 16.38 -18.14 4.81
N ILE A 10 15.27 -18.88 4.81
CA ILE A 10 14.53 -19.26 3.61
C ILE A 10 13.25 -18.41 3.54
N ILE A 11 13.01 -17.76 2.40
CA ILE A 11 11.83 -16.93 2.15
C ILE A 11 11.02 -17.57 1.03
N LEU A 12 9.77 -17.93 1.29
CA LEU A 12 8.83 -18.40 0.29
C LEU A 12 8.13 -17.21 -0.35
N GLY A 13 8.23 -17.09 -1.67
CA GLY A 13 7.65 -16.01 -2.47
C GLY A 13 8.64 -14.86 -2.75
N THR A 14 8.77 -14.56 -4.04
CA THR A 14 9.60 -13.46 -4.56
C THR A 14 8.79 -12.20 -4.91
N GLY A 15 7.63 -12.01 -4.27
CA GLY A 15 6.90 -10.74 -4.33
C GLY A 15 7.68 -9.61 -3.64
N ILE A 16 7.21 -8.37 -3.82
CA ILE A 16 7.93 -7.16 -3.37
C ILE A 16 8.33 -7.18 -1.88
N GLY A 17 7.52 -7.76 -0.99
CA GLY A 17 7.83 -7.88 0.45
C GLY A 17 8.96 -8.89 0.72
N GLY A 18 8.88 -10.08 0.12
CA GLY A 18 9.90 -11.13 0.28
C GLY A 18 11.25 -10.70 -0.27
N THR A 19 11.26 -10.05 -1.43
CA THR A 19 12.50 -9.55 -2.07
C THR A 19 13.11 -8.37 -1.33
N MET A 20 12.32 -7.43 -0.80
CA MET A 20 12.84 -6.37 0.08
C MET A 20 13.48 -6.94 1.34
N LEU A 21 12.80 -7.86 2.02
CA LEU A 21 13.35 -8.52 3.20
C LEU A 21 14.63 -9.30 2.84
N GLY A 22 14.61 -10.08 1.76
CA GLY A 22 15.77 -10.81 1.28
C GLY A 22 16.97 -9.91 0.98
N ALA A 23 16.75 -8.75 0.36
CA ALA A 23 17.79 -7.76 0.10
C ALA A 23 18.40 -7.19 1.40
N ILE A 24 17.55 -6.86 2.39
CA ILE A 24 18.01 -6.38 3.70
C ILE A 24 18.88 -7.41 4.39
N LEU A 25 18.41 -8.65 4.48
CA LEU A 25 19.13 -9.71 5.19
C LEU A 25 20.44 -10.08 4.49
N ALA A 26 20.44 -10.17 3.16
CA ALA A 26 21.64 -10.45 2.37
C ALA A 26 22.67 -9.32 2.44
N LYS A 27 22.23 -8.05 2.41
CA LYS A 27 23.10 -6.88 2.66
C LYS A 27 23.85 -7.00 4.00
N HIS A 28 23.19 -7.55 5.02
CA HIS A 28 23.75 -7.78 6.36
C HIS A 28 24.46 -9.14 6.50
N LYS A 29 24.84 -9.75 5.36
CA LYS A 29 25.68 -10.95 5.29
C LYS A 29 25.01 -12.25 5.78
N LEU A 30 23.70 -12.30 5.88
CA LEU A 30 22.99 -13.56 6.07
C LEU A 30 22.90 -14.32 4.74
N ASN A 31 23.02 -15.65 4.82
CA ASN A 31 22.84 -16.52 3.67
C ASN A 31 21.34 -16.74 3.43
N VAL A 32 20.78 -16.04 2.43
CA VAL A 32 19.34 -16.00 2.16
C VAL A 32 19.01 -16.79 0.90
N LEU A 33 17.98 -17.64 0.98
CA LEU A 33 17.35 -18.31 -0.15
C LEU A 33 15.93 -17.83 -0.33
N LEU A 34 15.58 -17.33 -1.53
CA LEU A 34 14.21 -17.07 -1.93
C LEU A 34 13.72 -18.15 -2.88
N LEU A 35 12.55 -18.72 -2.59
CA LEU A 35 11.90 -19.75 -3.38
C LEU A 35 10.57 -19.25 -3.91
N ASP A 36 10.30 -19.41 -5.21
CA ASP A 36 9.00 -19.07 -5.80
C ASP A 36 8.51 -20.20 -6.72
N SER A 37 7.23 -20.50 -6.66
CA SER A 37 6.59 -21.47 -7.55
C SER A 37 6.41 -20.98 -8.98
N GLU A 38 6.49 -19.68 -9.19
CA GLU A 38 6.35 -19.01 -10.49
C GLU A 38 7.67 -18.35 -10.90
N SER A 39 7.68 -17.65 -12.03
CA SER A 39 8.84 -16.89 -12.50
C SER A 39 8.47 -15.44 -12.82
N HIS A 40 9.43 -14.52 -12.57
CA HIS A 40 9.32 -13.13 -13.01
C HIS A 40 9.74 -12.96 -14.48
N PRO A 41 9.16 -11.94 -15.16
CA PRO A 41 8.11 -11.04 -14.69
C PRO A 41 6.74 -11.72 -14.66
N ARG A 42 5.97 -11.49 -13.59
CA ARG A 42 4.63 -12.06 -13.44
C ARG A 42 3.60 -11.04 -12.99
N PHE A 43 2.32 -11.35 -13.24
CA PHE A 43 1.22 -10.51 -12.80
C PHE A 43 1.12 -10.48 -11.27
N ALA A 44 0.95 -9.30 -10.74
CA ALA A 44 0.56 -9.06 -9.37
C ALA A 44 -0.25 -7.76 -9.29
N ILE A 45 -1.11 -7.64 -8.29
CA ILE A 45 -1.85 -6.42 -7.96
C ILE A 45 -1.32 -5.80 -6.66
N GLY A 46 -1.93 -4.67 -6.24
CA GLY A 46 -1.41 -3.85 -5.15
C GLY A 46 -0.41 -2.84 -5.71
N GLU A 47 -0.91 -2.01 -6.64
CA GLU A 47 -0.12 -1.17 -7.54
C GLU A 47 0.01 0.27 -7.05
N ALA A 48 -0.95 0.76 -6.25
CA ALA A 48 -0.99 2.16 -5.85
C ALA A 48 -0.24 2.42 -4.54
N THR A 49 0.70 3.36 -4.56
CA THR A 49 1.37 3.86 -3.35
C THR A 49 0.55 4.95 -2.67
N THR A 50 0.95 5.30 -1.46
CA THR A 50 0.39 6.40 -0.66
C THR A 50 1.52 7.30 -0.16
N PRO A 51 1.24 8.54 0.27
CA PRO A 51 2.26 9.38 0.90
C PRO A 51 2.98 8.71 2.08
N ASP A 52 2.24 7.93 2.87
CA ASP A 52 2.81 7.13 3.97
C ASP A 52 3.76 6.04 3.45
N THR A 53 3.35 5.29 2.41
CA THR A 53 4.21 4.30 1.73
C THR A 53 5.53 4.93 1.26
N ASN A 54 5.44 6.11 0.65
CA ASN A 54 6.62 6.79 0.11
C ASN A 54 7.65 7.13 1.19
N PHE A 55 7.22 7.66 2.33
CA PHE A 55 8.13 7.95 3.42
C PHE A 55 8.67 6.69 4.09
N ARG A 56 7.86 5.65 4.25
CA ARG A 56 8.32 4.35 4.78
C ARG A 56 9.40 3.73 3.89
N LEU A 57 9.24 3.76 2.57
CA LEU A 57 10.26 3.28 1.63
C LEU A 57 11.55 4.10 1.71
N LYS A 58 11.46 5.44 1.85
CA LYS A 58 12.63 6.30 2.06
C LYS A 58 13.35 5.98 3.37
N LEU A 59 12.61 5.83 4.46
CA LEU A 59 13.16 5.50 5.77
C LEU A 59 13.80 4.11 5.77
N LEU A 60 13.15 3.12 5.16
CA LEU A 60 13.69 1.75 5.01
C LEU A 60 14.99 1.74 4.21
N SER A 61 15.02 2.48 3.09
CA SER A 61 16.22 2.66 2.26
C SER A 61 17.40 3.23 3.05
N LEU A 62 17.16 4.24 3.88
CA LEU A 62 18.18 4.88 4.71
C LEU A 62 18.62 3.99 5.88
N LYS A 63 17.67 3.34 6.55
CA LYS A 63 17.94 2.50 7.73
C LYS A 63 18.87 1.34 7.40
N TYR A 64 18.63 0.68 6.28
CA TYR A 64 19.39 -0.50 5.86
C TYR A 64 20.45 -0.21 4.78
N ASP A 65 20.66 1.07 4.43
CA ASP A 65 21.62 1.47 3.39
C ASP A 65 21.37 0.73 2.05
N LEU A 66 20.12 0.73 1.60
CA LEU A 66 19.63 0.11 0.37
C LEU A 66 18.97 1.17 -0.51
N PRO A 67 19.74 1.97 -1.29
CA PRO A 67 19.21 3.06 -2.10
C PRO A 67 18.18 2.59 -3.13
N GLU A 68 18.23 1.34 -3.55
CA GLU A 68 17.32 0.73 -4.52
C GLU A 68 15.87 0.67 -4.01
N ILE A 69 15.66 0.46 -2.72
CA ILE A 69 14.32 0.55 -2.10
C ILE A 69 13.80 1.99 -2.23
N GLY A 70 14.67 2.98 -2.13
CA GLY A 70 14.32 4.38 -2.33
C GLY A 70 13.82 4.70 -3.74
N HIS A 71 14.18 3.91 -4.76
CA HIS A 71 13.67 4.07 -6.12
C HIS A 71 12.17 3.79 -6.23
N LEU A 72 11.59 3.05 -5.30
CA LEU A 72 10.15 2.79 -5.20
C LEU A 72 9.38 3.91 -4.48
N SER A 73 10.05 4.90 -3.91
CA SER A 73 9.47 5.85 -2.96
C SER A 73 8.68 7.01 -3.58
N ALA A 74 8.62 7.13 -4.89
CA ALA A 74 7.82 8.12 -5.61
C ALA A 74 7.82 7.81 -7.12
N PHE A 75 6.93 8.47 -7.88
CA PHE A 75 6.81 8.29 -9.33
C PHE A 75 8.11 8.56 -10.09
N HIS A 76 8.78 9.71 -9.84
CA HIS A 76 9.98 10.06 -10.60
C HIS A 76 11.12 9.04 -10.46
N PRO A 77 11.55 8.66 -9.24
CA PRO A 77 12.57 7.61 -9.12
C PRO A 77 12.11 6.25 -9.67
N THR A 78 10.85 5.86 -9.52
CA THR A 78 10.34 4.61 -10.12
C THR A 78 10.45 4.64 -11.63
N ARG A 79 9.97 5.72 -12.28
CA ARG A 79 10.07 5.90 -13.74
C ARG A 79 11.51 5.91 -14.24
N ASP A 80 12.38 6.64 -13.53
CA ASP A 80 13.73 6.93 -14.01
C ASP A 80 14.73 5.80 -13.75
N TYR A 81 14.53 5.02 -12.67
CA TYR A 81 15.45 3.95 -12.25
C TYR A 81 14.91 2.54 -12.47
N ILE A 82 13.58 2.37 -12.53
CA ILE A 82 12.96 1.06 -12.67
C ILE A 82 12.35 0.94 -14.07
N SER A 83 11.23 1.62 -14.33
CA SER A 83 10.53 1.48 -15.60
C SER A 83 9.58 2.65 -15.87
N PRO A 84 9.51 3.17 -17.12
CA PRO A 84 8.50 4.14 -17.54
C PRO A 84 7.11 3.53 -17.68
N ALA A 85 6.96 2.22 -17.53
CA ALA A 85 5.66 1.53 -17.57
C ALA A 85 4.79 1.79 -16.34
N CYS A 86 5.30 2.48 -15.31
CA CYS A 86 4.54 2.90 -14.14
C CYS A 86 3.63 4.09 -14.47
N GLY A 87 2.54 4.25 -13.70
CA GLY A 87 1.65 5.42 -13.78
C GLY A 87 1.96 6.48 -12.73
N VAL A 88 1.62 7.74 -13.01
CA VAL A 88 1.68 8.82 -12.00
C VAL A 88 0.41 8.86 -11.17
N LYS A 89 0.55 9.00 -9.84
CA LYS A 89 -0.55 9.17 -8.91
C LYS A 89 -0.42 10.48 -8.16
N ARG A 90 -1.25 11.46 -8.51
CA ARG A 90 -1.25 12.79 -7.88
C ARG A 90 -2.35 12.96 -6.84
N ALA A 91 -3.33 12.05 -6.84
CA ALA A 91 -4.45 12.10 -5.90
C ALA A 91 -5.10 10.73 -5.71
N PHE A 92 -5.90 10.63 -4.64
CA PHE A 92 -7.05 9.73 -4.59
C PHE A 92 -8.27 10.50 -5.07
N SER A 93 -9.02 9.94 -5.98
CA SER A 93 -10.26 10.57 -6.47
C SER A 93 -11.41 9.57 -6.39
N PHE A 94 -12.55 10.07 -5.93
CA PHE A 94 -13.77 9.28 -5.74
C PHE A 94 -14.93 9.96 -6.42
N LEU A 95 -15.62 9.23 -7.29
CA LEU A 95 -16.81 9.63 -8.01
C LEU A 95 -17.98 8.81 -7.47
N TYR A 96 -19.00 9.49 -6.95
CA TYR A 96 -20.15 8.82 -6.37
C TYR A 96 -21.20 8.52 -7.45
N GLN A 97 -21.45 7.27 -7.71
CA GLN A 97 -22.30 6.78 -8.80
C GLN A 97 -23.69 6.39 -8.31
N ARG A 98 -24.69 6.68 -9.14
CA ARG A 98 -26.07 6.19 -8.97
C ARG A 98 -26.53 5.49 -10.24
N GLU A 99 -27.19 4.35 -10.06
CA GLU A 99 -27.67 3.54 -11.16
C GLU A 99 -28.58 4.36 -12.09
N GLY A 100 -28.30 4.30 -13.40
CA GLY A 100 -29.06 4.98 -14.45
C GLY A 100 -28.92 6.52 -14.47
N LYS A 101 -28.00 7.10 -13.68
CA LYS A 101 -27.81 8.57 -13.63
C LYS A 101 -26.39 8.95 -14.01
N ASP A 102 -26.27 10.09 -14.69
CA ASP A 102 -24.97 10.73 -14.88
C ASP A 102 -24.40 11.19 -13.54
N LEU A 103 -23.07 11.28 -13.47
CA LEU A 103 -22.37 11.75 -12.29
C LEU A 103 -22.84 13.17 -11.91
N ALA A 104 -23.27 13.33 -10.68
CA ALA A 104 -23.49 14.66 -10.11
C ALA A 104 -22.12 15.29 -9.82
N ALA A 105 -21.82 16.34 -10.52
CA ALA A 105 -20.51 16.97 -10.49
C ALA A 105 -20.05 17.42 -9.08
N ASN A 106 -20.99 17.76 -8.18
CA ASN A 106 -20.74 18.10 -6.78
C ASN A 106 -20.52 16.87 -5.87
N GLU A 107 -20.58 15.65 -6.41
CA GLU A 107 -20.39 14.40 -5.67
C GLU A 107 -19.06 13.74 -6.02
N THR A 108 -18.04 14.55 -6.12
CA THR A 108 -16.65 14.16 -6.38
C THR A 108 -15.75 14.59 -5.23
N LEU A 109 -14.92 13.67 -4.74
CA LEU A 109 -13.92 13.94 -3.71
C LEU A 109 -12.54 13.73 -4.29
N GLN A 110 -11.59 14.59 -3.93
CA GLN A 110 -10.19 14.42 -4.30
C GLN A 110 -9.27 14.74 -3.11
N TYR A 111 -8.40 13.78 -2.78
CA TYR A 111 -7.30 14.00 -1.83
C TYR A 111 -5.97 14.00 -2.58
N PRO A 112 -5.31 15.17 -2.75
CA PRO A 112 -4.01 15.28 -3.38
C PRO A 112 -2.91 14.55 -2.60
N THR A 113 -2.03 13.82 -3.30
CA THR A 113 -0.81 13.26 -2.73
C THR A 113 0.30 14.32 -2.66
N LEU A 114 1.51 13.91 -2.23
CA LEU A 114 2.62 14.85 -2.09
C LEU A 114 3.03 15.47 -3.43
N ALA A 115 3.34 16.75 -3.41
CA ALA A 115 3.93 17.44 -4.56
C ALA A 115 5.45 17.14 -4.65
N PRO A 116 6.07 17.33 -5.85
CA PRO A 116 7.53 17.30 -5.94
C PRO A 116 8.18 18.28 -4.94
N PRO A 117 9.32 17.93 -4.34
CA PRO A 117 10.17 16.77 -4.60
C PRO A 117 9.80 15.49 -3.83
N MET A 118 8.83 15.55 -2.92
CA MET A 118 8.48 14.44 -2.04
C MET A 118 7.60 13.40 -2.72
N GLY A 119 6.85 13.80 -3.74
CA GLY A 119 5.97 13.02 -4.58
C GLY A 119 6.16 13.35 -6.05
N PRO A 120 5.15 13.07 -6.89
CA PRO A 120 3.89 12.40 -6.57
C PRO A 120 4.06 10.91 -6.25
N ASP A 121 2.97 10.30 -5.79
CA ASP A 121 2.89 8.85 -5.60
C ASP A 121 2.95 8.12 -6.96
N CYS A 122 3.06 6.82 -6.92
CA CYS A 122 3.22 5.99 -8.11
C CYS A 122 2.15 4.90 -8.19
N HIS A 123 1.74 4.59 -9.41
CA HIS A 123 1.12 3.32 -9.74
C HIS A 123 2.20 2.38 -10.26
N PHE A 124 2.56 1.39 -9.47
CA PHE A 124 3.57 0.40 -9.84
C PHE A 124 3.04 -0.55 -10.89
N PHE A 125 3.72 -0.67 -12.00
CA PHE A 125 3.55 -1.83 -12.85
C PHE A 125 4.31 -2.99 -12.21
N ARG A 126 3.59 -3.82 -11.47
CA ARG A 126 4.15 -4.82 -10.54
C ARG A 126 5.08 -5.84 -11.21
N GLN A 127 4.86 -6.15 -12.50
CA GLN A 127 5.77 -7.02 -13.25
C GLN A 127 7.19 -6.48 -13.24
N ASP A 128 7.34 -5.17 -13.42
CA ASP A 128 8.66 -4.53 -13.48
C ASP A 128 9.23 -4.29 -12.08
N THR A 129 8.41 -3.78 -11.15
CA THR A 129 8.88 -3.45 -9.80
C THR A 129 9.25 -4.67 -8.97
N ASP A 130 8.50 -5.77 -9.10
CA ASP A 130 8.79 -7.01 -8.38
C ASP A 130 10.04 -7.70 -8.97
N ALA A 131 10.16 -7.75 -10.30
CA ALA A 131 11.36 -8.26 -10.96
C ALA A 131 12.60 -7.42 -10.60
N TYR A 132 12.47 -6.09 -10.55
CA TYR A 132 13.52 -5.20 -10.10
C TYR A 132 13.98 -5.52 -8.67
N MET A 133 13.06 -5.63 -7.72
CA MET A 133 13.40 -5.92 -6.34
C MET A 133 14.00 -7.31 -6.14
N MET A 134 13.60 -8.30 -6.95
CA MET A 134 14.25 -9.61 -6.96
C MET A 134 15.71 -9.49 -7.41
N ALA A 135 15.97 -8.76 -8.49
CA ALA A 135 17.33 -8.53 -8.96
C ALA A 135 18.19 -7.77 -7.93
N VAL A 136 17.59 -6.82 -7.21
CA VAL A 136 18.25 -6.12 -6.10
C VAL A 136 18.63 -7.11 -4.99
N ALA A 137 17.73 -7.99 -4.57
CA ALA A 137 18.06 -9.02 -3.56
C ALA A 137 19.23 -9.89 -4.00
N MET A 138 19.24 -10.35 -5.27
CA MET A 138 20.33 -11.13 -5.86
C MET A 138 21.65 -10.35 -5.89
N SER A 139 21.62 -9.08 -6.21
CA SER A 139 22.83 -8.24 -6.28
C SER A 139 23.52 -8.06 -4.92
N TYR A 140 22.77 -8.20 -3.83
CA TYR A 140 23.29 -8.21 -2.46
C TYR A 140 23.67 -9.60 -1.95
N GLY A 141 23.46 -10.66 -2.76
CA GLY A 141 23.92 -12.01 -2.48
C GLY A 141 22.83 -13.01 -2.09
N ALA A 142 21.56 -12.62 -2.11
CA ALA A 142 20.47 -13.58 -1.93
C ALA A 142 20.42 -14.57 -3.11
N LYS A 143 20.26 -15.86 -2.81
CA LYS A 143 20.02 -16.88 -3.82
C LYS A 143 18.53 -16.95 -4.14
N VAL A 144 18.17 -17.09 -5.41
CA VAL A 144 16.79 -17.18 -5.88
C VAL A 144 16.59 -18.44 -6.71
N ARG A 145 15.57 -19.21 -6.39
CA ARG A 145 15.12 -20.37 -7.15
C ARG A 145 13.65 -20.15 -7.53
N GLN A 146 13.40 -19.93 -8.79
CA GLN A 146 12.06 -19.82 -9.36
C GLN A 146 11.59 -21.18 -9.86
N GLN A 147 10.30 -21.31 -10.15
CA GLN A 147 9.67 -22.59 -10.58
C GLN A 147 9.96 -23.74 -9.59
N THR A 148 10.02 -23.37 -8.30
CA THR A 148 10.32 -24.30 -7.20
C THR A 148 9.16 -24.25 -6.20
N ARG A 149 8.20 -25.12 -6.40
CA ARG A 149 7.05 -25.27 -5.48
C ARG A 149 7.45 -26.20 -4.35
N ILE A 150 7.20 -25.76 -3.12
CA ILE A 150 7.42 -26.56 -1.91
C ILE A 150 6.22 -27.46 -1.68
N ALA A 151 6.48 -28.77 -1.58
CA ALA A 151 5.47 -29.79 -1.27
C ALA A 151 5.34 -29.98 0.23
N GLU A 152 6.46 -30.04 0.95
CA GLU A 152 6.49 -30.30 2.38
C GLU A 152 7.52 -29.44 3.07
N PHE A 153 7.29 -29.16 4.35
CA PHE A 153 8.29 -28.56 5.23
C PHE A 153 8.11 -29.07 6.66
N ASP A 154 9.20 -29.07 7.39
CA ASP A 154 9.27 -29.42 8.80
C ASP A 154 10.01 -28.33 9.57
N ILE A 155 9.55 -28.02 10.78
CA ILE A 155 10.18 -27.05 11.67
C ILE A 155 10.64 -27.78 12.92
N GLN A 156 11.95 -27.87 13.08
CA GLN A 156 12.61 -28.51 14.20
C GLN A 156 13.08 -27.47 15.23
N GLU A 157 13.67 -27.93 16.33
CA GLU A 157 14.12 -27.05 17.39
C GLU A 157 15.19 -26.05 16.92
N ASP A 158 16.14 -26.51 16.11
CA ASP A 158 17.32 -25.75 15.68
C ASP A 158 17.30 -25.31 14.20
N HIS A 159 16.47 -25.92 13.36
CA HIS A 159 16.39 -25.61 11.93
C HIS A 159 15.02 -25.89 11.32
N VAL A 160 14.88 -25.49 10.05
CA VAL A 160 13.73 -25.81 9.19
C VAL A 160 14.22 -26.57 7.98
N SER A 161 13.45 -27.54 7.51
CA SER A 161 13.71 -28.29 6.28
C SER A 161 12.52 -28.21 5.33
N LEU A 162 12.78 -28.02 4.04
CA LEU A 162 11.77 -27.91 3.00
C LEU A 162 12.09 -28.89 1.88
N THR A 163 11.05 -29.54 1.34
CA THR A 163 11.17 -30.43 0.18
C THR A 163 10.30 -29.90 -0.96
N SER A 164 10.90 -29.71 -2.13
CA SER A 164 10.16 -29.30 -3.32
C SER A 164 9.38 -30.47 -3.93
N GLU A 165 8.37 -30.17 -4.78
CA GLU A 165 7.66 -31.18 -5.57
C GLU A 165 8.59 -32.05 -6.45
N LYS A 166 9.80 -31.56 -6.73
CA LYS A 166 10.84 -32.28 -7.49
C LYS A 166 11.79 -33.11 -6.62
N GLY A 167 11.56 -33.15 -5.30
CA GLY A 167 12.38 -33.89 -4.34
C GLY A 167 13.69 -33.20 -3.92
N GLU A 168 13.88 -31.91 -4.30
CA GLU A 168 15.04 -31.12 -3.81
C GLU A 168 14.79 -30.71 -2.35
N THR A 169 15.82 -30.81 -1.52
CA THR A 169 15.74 -30.43 -0.10
C THR A 169 16.53 -29.16 0.17
N PHE A 170 15.97 -28.27 1.00
CA PHE A 170 16.59 -27.04 1.45
C PHE A 170 16.52 -26.96 2.98
N THR A 171 17.62 -26.58 3.64
CA THR A 171 17.67 -26.41 5.09
C THR A 171 18.02 -24.98 5.48
N GLY A 172 17.35 -24.45 6.49
CA GLY A 172 17.58 -23.08 6.97
C GLY A 172 17.35 -22.95 8.47
N LYS A 173 17.85 -21.87 9.09
CA LYS A 173 17.62 -21.62 10.52
C LYS A 173 16.27 -20.96 10.78
N TYR A 174 15.70 -20.26 9.79
CA TYR A 174 14.43 -19.54 9.92
C TYR A 174 13.66 -19.53 8.59
N LEU A 175 12.33 -19.63 8.67
CA LEU A 175 11.44 -19.66 7.52
C LEU A 175 10.53 -18.43 7.50
N VAL A 176 10.45 -17.75 6.35
CA VAL A 176 9.51 -16.64 6.15
C VAL A 176 8.55 -16.99 5.01
N ASP A 177 7.26 -16.93 5.29
CA ASP A 177 6.22 -17.17 4.29
C ASP A 177 5.72 -15.84 3.71
N GLY A 178 6.06 -15.57 2.46
CA GLY A 178 5.59 -14.45 1.64
C GLY A 178 4.69 -14.85 0.48
N THR A 179 4.05 -16.03 0.55
CA THR A 179 3.24 -16.59 -0.56
C THR A 179 1.83 -15.97 -0.67
N GLY A 180 1.53 -14.95 0.15
CA GLY A 180 0.27 -14.22 0.11
C GLY A 180 -0.91 -15.03 0.63
N MET A 181 -2.09 -14.86 0.05
CA MET A 181 -3.33 -15.52 0.49
C MET A 181 -3.20 -17.05 0.59
N LYS A 182 -2.39 -17.65 -0.28
CA LYS A 182 -2.13 -19.10 -0.31
C LYS A 182 -1.07 -19.55 0.69
N SER A 183 -0.85 -18.78 1.76
CA SER A 183 0.17 -19.04 2.77
C SER A 183 0.26 -20.51 3.17
N VAL A 184 1.40 -21.12 2.89
CA VAL A 184 1.63 -22.55 3.17
C VAL A 184 1.72 -22.81 4.67
N LEU A 185 2.29 -21.84 5.43
CA LEU A 185 2.38 -21.94 6.91
C LEU A 185 1.00 -21.79 7.54
N SER A 186 0.18 -20.83 7.08
CA SER A 186 -1.17 -20.65 7.61
C SER A 186 -2.04 -21.87 7.44
N HIS A 187 -1.91 -22.57 6.31
CA HIS A 187 -2.64 -23.81 6.07
C HIS A 187 -2.14 -24.97 6.92
N LYS A 188 -0.83 -25.18 6.97
CA LYS A 188 -0.25 -26.31 7.72
C LYS A 188 -0.50 -26.21 9.23
N PHE A 189 -0.40 -25.00 9.79
CA PHE A 189 -0.58 -24.78 11.22
C PHE A 189 -1.99 -24.34 11.61
N ASN A 190 -2.93 -24.35 10.67
CA ASN A 190 -4.31 -23.90 10.88
C ASN A 190 -4.39 -22.52 11.57
N LEU A 191 -3.60 -21.55 11.06
CA LEU A 191 -3.50 -20.22 11.64
C LEU A 191 -4.62 -19.28 11.17
N ARG A 192 -5.41 -19.65 10.15
CA ARG A 192 -6.45 -18.75 9.61
C ARG A 192 -7.53 -18.49 10.66
N ASP A 193 -7.81 -17.20 10.86
CA ASP A 193 -8.95 -16.77 11.65
C ASP A 193 -10.27 -17.14 10.98
N ASP A 194 -11.32 -17.26 11.80
CA ASP A 194 -12.67 -17.35 11.29
C ASP A 194 -13.02 -16.06 10.52
N PRO A 195 -13.34 -16.14 9.24
CA PRO A 195 -13.72 -14.97 8.45
C PRO A 195 -14.88 -14.19 9.06
N ASP A 196 -15.77 -14.80 9.81
CA ASP A 196 -16.93 -14.14 10.42
C ASP A 196 -16.55 -13.20 11.58
N ASN A 197 -15.31 -13.24 12.06
CA ASN A 197 -14.77 -12.25 12.98
C ASN A 197 -14.57 -10.87 12.32
N PHE A 198 -14.59 -10.77 10.98
CA PHE A 198 -14.44 -9.50 10.26
C PHE A 198 -15.78 -8.81 10.02
N ARG A 199 -15.82 -7.50 10.28
CA ARG A 199 -16.96 -6.63 9.94
C ARG A 199 -17.18 -6.53 8.44
N THR A 200 -16.06 -6.47 7.69
CA THR A 200 -16.04 -6.41 6.22
C THR A 200 -16.34 -7.80 5.63
N ASN A 201 -17.17 -7.83 4.60
CA ASN A 201 -17.46 -9.05 3.84
C ASN A 201 -17.59 -8.69 2.36
N THR A 202 -16.45 -8.67 1.66
CA THR A 202 -16.39 -8.27 0.24
C THR A 202 -15.70 -9.33 -0.61
N ARG A 203 -15.94 -9.23 -1.91
CA ARG A 203 -15.29 -10.01 -2.97
C ARG A 203 -14.85 -9.10 -4.10
N ALA A 204 -13.95 -9.54 -4.95
CA ALA A 204 -13.45 -8.73 -6.05
C ALA A 204 -13.41 -9.49 -7.38
N ILE A 205 -13.59 -8.74 -8.46
CA ILE A 205 -13.39 -9.17 -9.86
C ILE A 205 -12.43 -8.16 -10.49
N PHE A 206 -11.32 -8.60 -11.07
CA PHE A 206 -10.33 -7.68 -11.61
C PHE A 206 -9.49 -8.27 -12.75
N THR A 207 -8.95 -7.37 -13.57
CA THR A 207 -8.02 -7.68 -14.66
C THR A 207 -7.20 -6.45 -15.07
N HIS A 208 -6.33 -6.61 -16.05
CA HIS A 208 -5.77 -5.49 -16.83
C HIS A 208 -6.48 -5.37 -18.18
N MET A 209 -6.75 -4.13 -18.60
CA MET A 209 -7.43 -3.82 -19.85
C MET A 209 -6.60 -2.85 -20.69
N VAL A 210 -6.84 -2.85 -22.00
CA VAL A 210 -6.45 -1.78 -22.93
C VAL A 210 -7.71 -1.04 -23.38
N GLY A 211 -7.55 0.20 -23.86
CA GLY A 211 -8.64 0.99 -24.40
C GLY A 211 -9.57 1.64 -23.37
N VAL A 212 -9.30 1.50 -22.05
CA VAL A 212 -10.01 2.27 -21.04
C VAL A 212 -9.67 3.74 -21.22
N LYS A 213 -10.68 4.57 -21.47
CA LYS A 213 -10.48 6.01 -21.70
C LYS A 213 -10.04 6.69 -20.41
N LEU A 214 -9.13 7.66 -20.53
CA LEU A 214 -8.82 8.55 -19.42
C LEU A 214 -10.07 9.35 -19.08
N TYR A 215 -10.47 9.35 -17.80
CA TYR A 215 -11.78 9.94 -17.41
C TYR A 215 -11.91 11.41 -17.80
N ASP A 216 -10.82 12.15 -17.81
CA ASP A 216 -10.80 13.57 -18.25
C ASP A 216 -11.20 13.75 -19.74
N GLN A 217 -11.24 12.68 -20.53
CA GLN A 217 -11.69 12.70 -21.94
C GLN A 217 -13.20 12.44 -22.08
N VAL A 218 -13.84 11.84 -21.09
CA VAL A 218 -15.25 11.43 -21.13
C VAL A 218 -16.14 12.23 -20.18
N GLY A 219 -15.56 12.82 -19.15
CA GLY A 219 -16.25 13.66 -18.17
C GLY A 219 -15.40 14.86 -17.79
N SER A 220 -15.99 15.91 -17.28
CA SER A 220 -15.27 17.12 -16.90
C SER A 220 -15.70 17.70 -15.55
N PRO A 221 -15.73 16.89 -14.45
CA PRO A 221 -16.08 17.43 -13.14
C PRO A 221 -15.05 18.44 -12.62
N GLN A 222 -13.78 18.36 -13.07
CA GLN A 222 -12.71 19.25 -12.66
C GLN A 222 -13.01 20.73 -12.86
N LYS A 223 -13.52 21.11 -14.06
CA LYS A 223 -13.83 22.50 -14.40
C LYS A 223 -14.92 23.06 -13.52
N GLN A 224 -15.81 22.20 -13.02
CA GLN A 224 -16.97 22.60 -12.25
C GLN A 224 -16.69 22.69 -10.74
N HIS A 225 -15.71 21.91 -10.21
CA HIS A 225 -15.50 21.74 -8.75
C HIS A 225 -14.12 22.12 -8.25
N GLY A 226 -13.27 22.70 -9.09
CA GLY A 226 -11.94 23.17 -8.67
C GLY A 226 -11.01 22.04 -8.22
N LEU A 227 -11.17 20.82 -8.76
CA LEU A 227 -10.26 19.72 -8.51
C LEU A 227 -8.84 20.09 -8.92
N LYS A 228 -7.86 19.72 -8.14
CA LYS A 228 -6.47 20.16 -8.33
C LYS A 228 -5.74 19.41 -9.43
N TYR A 229 -6.03 18.13 -9.58
CA TYR A 229 -5.32 17.25 -10.52
C TYR A 229 -6.30 16.56 -11.46
N PRO A 230 -5.85 16.19 -12.67
CA PRO A 230 -6.62 15.34 -13.57
C PRO A 230 -7.04 14.04 -12.87
N LEU A 231 -8.29 13.61 -13.10
CA LEU A 231 -8.80 12.37 -12.53
C LEU A 231 -8.03 11.15 -13.05
N SER A 232 -7.55 11.21 -14.30
CA SER A 232 -6.67 10.19 -14.89
C SER A 232 -5.30 10.09 -14.22
N GLN A 233 -4.85 11.12 -13.50
CA GLN A 233 -3.61 11.08 -12.71
C GLN A 233 -3.85 10.74 -11.23
N SER A 234 -4.94 10.03 -10.96
CA SER A 234 -5.34 9.56 -9.64
C SER A 234 -5.48 8.04 -9.62
N THR A 235 -5.45 7.43 -8.42
CA THR A 235 -6.22 6.20 -8.26
C THR A 235 -7.69 6.64 -8.27
N LEU A 236 -8.39 6.33 -9.35
CA LEU A 236 -9.78 6.72 -9.54
C LEU A 236 -10.69 5.62 -8.99
N HIS A 237 -11.63 6.03 -8.16
CA HIS A 237 -12.62 5.14 -7.58
C HIS A 237 -14.01 5.60 -8.02
N HIS A 238 -14.81 4.68 -8.58
CA HIS A 238 -16.24 4.89 -8.72
C HIS A 238 -16.92 4.16 -7.57
N VAL A 239 -17.50 4.90 -6.63
CA VAL A 239 -18.18 4.33 -5.46
C VAL A 239 -19.69 4.38 -5.64
N PHE A 240 -20.37 3.32 -5.21
CA PHE A 240 -21.83 3.19 -5.28
C PHE A 240 -22.32 2.36 -4.09
N GLU A 241 -23.60 2.33 -3.85
CA GLU A 241 -24.16 1.55 -2.75
C GLU A 241 -23.79 0.07 -2.88
N GLY A 242 -23.07 -0.43 -1.90
CA GLY A 242 -22.63 -1.83 -1.82
C GLY A 242 -21.41 -2.18 -2.64
N GLY A 243 -20.71 -1.21 -3.28
CA GLY A 243 -19.51 -1.54 -4.05
C GLY A 243 -18.70 -0.35 -4.52
N TRP A 244 -17.56 -0.65 -5.14
CA TRP A 244 -16.72 0.35 -5.76
C TRP A 244 -15.83 -0.27 -6.84
N PHE A 245 -15.42 0.56 -7.82
CA PHE A 245 -14.43 0.19 -8.82
C PHE A 245 -13.13 0.94 -8.60
N TRP A 246 -12.00 0.31 -8.92
CA TRP A 246 -10.75 1.04 -9.14
C TRP A 246 -10.41 1.12 -10.61
N ILE A 247 -9.85 2.25 -11.01
CA ILE A 247 -9.31 2.50 -12.34
C ILE A 247 -7.92 3.09 -12.16
N ILE A 248 -6.90 2.34 -12.56
CA ILE A 248 -5.48 2.68 -12.39
C ILE A 248 -4.80 2.66 -13.76
N PRO A 249 -4.78 3.79 -14.48
CA PRO A 249 -4.12 3.86 -15.77
C PRO A 249 -2.60 3.96 -15.61
N PHE A 250 -1.86 3.21 -16.42
CA PHE A 250 -0.41 3.35 -16.51
C PHE A 250 0.03 4.31 -17.62
N ASN A 251 -0.85 4.59 -18.59
CA ASN A 251 -0.63 5.50 -19.72
C ASN A 251 -0.97 6.97 -19.40
N ASN A 252 -0.87 7.39 -18.15
CA ASN A 252 -1.34 8.70 -17.69
C ASN A 252 -0.25 9.78 -17.60
N HIS A 253 0.89 9.57 -18.27
CA HIS A 253 1.96 10.55 -18.42
C HIS A 253 2.65 10.40 -19.79
N GLN A 254 3.30 11.46 -20.25
CA GLN A 254 3.84 11.56 -21.62
C GLN A 254 4.95 10.56 -21.95
N ASP A 255 5.70 10.10 -20.94
CA ASP A 255 6.81 9.17 -21.12
C ASP A 255 6.36 7.70 -20.97
N SER A 256 5.07 7.43 -20.75
CA SER A 256 4.58 6.08 -20.54
C SER A 256 4.70 5.22 -21.79
N THR A 257 5.16 4.00 -21.60
CA THR A 257 5.23 2.95 -22.64
C THR A 257 4.19 1.85 -22.41
N ASN A 258 3.32 1.99 -21.42
CA ASN A 258 2.38 0.96 -20.99
C ASN A 258 0.92 1.36 -21.25
N PRO A 259 0.24 0.78 -22.26
CA PRO A 259 -1.14 1.13 -22.58
C PRO A 259 -2.17 0.52 -21.64
N LEU A 260 -1.74 -0.23 -20.63
CA LEU A 260 -2.62 -0.96 -19.73
C LEU A 260 -3.29 -0.04 -18.70
N CYS A 261 -4.45 -0.48 -18.27
CA CYS A 261 -5.18 0.03 -17.12
C CYS A 261 -5.52 -1.14 -16.20
N SER A 262 -5.16 -1.05 -14.92
CA SER A 262 -5.65 -2.00 -13.93
C SER A 262 -7.07 -1.60 -13.54
N VAL A 263 -7.98 -2.54 -13.62
CA VAL A 263 -9.40 -2.35 -13.31
C VAL A 263 -9.91 -3.43 -12.40
N GLY A 264 -10.79 -3.07 -11.50
CA GLY A 264 -11.46 -4.05 -10.67
C GLY A 264 -12.71 -3.50 -10.01
N LEU A 265 -13.55 -4.41 -9.62
CA LEU A 265 -14.82 -4.22 -8.95
C LEU A 265 -14.79 -4.95 -7.61
N VAL A 266 -15.10 -4.23 -6.53
CA VAL A 266 -15.25 -4.81 -5.20
C VAL A 266 -16.71 -4.68 -4.77
N LEU A 267 -17.29 -5.78 -4.32
CA LEU A 267 -18.70 -5.91 -3.98
C LEU A 267 -18.87 -6.38 -2.54
N ASN A 268 -19.74 -5.73 -1.79
CA ASN A 268 -20.21 -6.21 -0.49
C ASN A 268 -21.11 -7.42 -0.68
N ARG A 269 -20.69 -8.57 -0.20
CA ARG A 269 -21.40 -9.85 -0.39
C ARG A 269 -22.79 -9.90 0.28
N ARG A 270 -23.05 -9.03 1.28
CA ARG A 270 -24.36 -8.93 1.92
C ARG A 270 -25.40 -8.21 1.03
N ILE A 271 -24.93 -7.35 0.11
CA ILE A 271 -25.78 -6.57 -0.82
C ILE A 271 -25.72 -7.21 -2.22
N HIS A 272 -24.54 -7.64 -2.64
CA HIS A 272 -24.26 -8.26 -3.93
C HIS A 272 -23.66 -9.66 -3.71
N PRO A 273 -24.48 -10.67 -3.40
CA PRO A 273 -23.99 -12.04 -3.20
C PRO A 273 -23.37 -12.60 -4.49
N GLU A 274 -22.66 -13.71 -4.36
CA GLU A 274 -22.08 -14.40 -5.52
C GLU A 274 -23.21 -14.90 -6.43
N THR A 275 -23.09 -14.61 -7.72
CA THR A 275 -24.12 -14.90 -8.72
C THR A 275 -23.84 -16.18 -9.50
N GLY A 276 -22.61 -16.72 -9.43
CA GLY A 276 -22.15 -17.82 -10.27
C GLY A 276 -21.98 -17.47 -11.75
N ARG A 277 -22.13 -16.19 -12.12
CA ARG A 277 -21.90 -15.71 -13.49
C ARG A 277 -20.42 -15.74 -13.84
N ASP A 278 -20.13 -15.73 -15.15
CA ASP A 278 -18.79 -15.46 -15.63
C ASP A 278 -18.28 -14.09 -15.12
N PRO A 279 -17.05 -14.00 -14.63
CA PRO A 279 -16.51 -12.75 -14.10
C PRO A 279 -16.53 -11.58 -15.09
N ASP A 280 -16.33 -11.82 -16.39
CA ASP A 280 -16.43 -10.80 -17.44
C ASP A 280 -17.88 -10.29 -17.53
N GLU A 281 -18.85 -11.18 -17.64
CA GLU A 281 -20.26 -10.82 -17.70
C GLU A 281 -20.71 -10.05 -16.45
N GLU A 282 -20.26 -10.47 -15.27
CA GLU A 282 -20.61 -9.81 -14.02
C GLU A 282 -20.00 -8.41 -13.94
N PHE A 283 -18.74 -8.23 -14.32
CA PHE A 283 -18.08 -6.93 -14.36
C PHE A 283 -18.84 -5.96 -15.29
N TRP A 284 -19.12 -6.37 -16.52
CA TRP A 284 -19.85 -5.54 -17.48
C TRP A 284 -21.28 -5.25 -17.04
N SER A 285 -21.94 -6.17 -16.37
CA SER A 285 -23.29 -5.94 -15.84
C SER A 285 -23.33 -4.80 -14.82
N HIS A 286 -22.24 -4.58 -14.07
CA HIS A 286 -22.13 -3.46 -13.14
C HIS A 286 -21.66 -2.17 -13.84
N VAL A 287 -20.72 -2.22 -14.79
CA VAL A 287 -20.33 -1.06 -15.60
C VAL A 287 -21.53 -0.46 -16.31
N ASN A 288 -22.40 -1.29 -16.89
CA ASN A 288 -23.58 -0.86 -17.66
C ASN A 288 -24.66 -0.16 -16.81
N LYS A 289 -24.57 -0.22 -15.49
CA LYS A 289 -25.47 0.52 -14.59
C LYS A 289 -25.17 2.02 -14.54
N PHE A 290 -23.96 2.44 -14.90
CA PHE A 290 -23.49 3.80 -14.70
C PHE A 290 -23.10 4.44 -16.05
N PRO A 291 -23.85 5.45 -16.54
CA PRO A 291 -23.61 6.07 -17.85
C PRO A 291 -22.17 6.58 -18.05
N ASP A 292 -21.56 7.16 -17.00
CA ASP A 292 -20.17 7.63 -17.06
C ASP A 292 -19.17 6.50 -17.26
N MET A 293 -19.40 5.36 -16.62
CA MET A 293 -18.55 4.19 -16.76
C MET A 293 -18.71 3.54 -18.14
N VAL A 294 -19.92 3.49 -18.66
CA VAL A 294 -20.16 3.02 -20.05
C VAL A 294 -19.31 3.83 -21.02
N ARG A 295 -19.29 5.17 -20.89
CA ARG A 295 -18.46 6.05 -21.74
C ARG A 295 -16.97 5.82 -21.51
N GLN A 296 -16.54 5.61 -20.26
CA GLN A 296 -15.12 5.38 -19.94
C GLN A 296 -14.60 4.06 -20.48
N PHE A 297 -15.43 3.02 -20.45
CA PHE A 297 -15.05 1.68 -20.87
C PHE A 297 -15.39 1.35 -22.35
N GLU A 298 -15.95 2.30 -23.09
CA GLU A 298 -16.28 2.12 -24.49
C GLU A 298 -15.05 1.74 -25.32
N GLY A 299 -15.06 0.52 -25.89
CA GLY A 299 -13.95 -0.05 -26.65
C GLY A 299 -12.85 -0.70 -25.81
N ALA A 300 -12.99 -0.72 -24.48
CA ALA A 300 -12.04 -1.38 -23.60
C ALA A 300 -12.11 -2.92 -23.74
N LYS A 301 -10.93 -3.58 -23.61
CA LYS A 301 -10.80 -5.03 -23.74
C LYS A 301 -9.86 -5.59 -22.67
N PRO A 302 -10.18 -6.70 -22.02
CA PRO A 302 -9.26 -7.38 -21.13
C PRO A 302 -8.09 -7.97 -21.92
N VAL A 303 -6.88 -7.92 -21.35
CA VAL A 303 -5.66 -8.49 -21.94
C VAL A 303 -5.15 -9.71 -21.21
N ARG A 304 -5.84 -10.09 -20.16
CA ARG A 304 -5.61 -11.31 -19.38
C ARG A 304 -6.91 -11.82 -18.80
N ASN A 305 -6.89 -13.07 -18.35
CA ASN A 305 -8.04 -13.68 -17.71
C ASN A 305 -8.49 -12.86 -16.50
N TRP A 306 -9.78 -12.78 -16.29
CA TRP A 306 -10.37 -12.23 -15.08
C TRP A 306 -9.99 -13.06 -13.87
N ILE A 307 -9.73 -12.38 -12.77
CA ILE A 307 -9.59 -13.02 -11.46
C ILE A 307 -10.84 -12.66 -10.66
N SER A 308 -11.58 -13.69 -10.26
CA SER A 308 -12.67 -13.56 -9.31
C SER A 308 -12.23 -14.17 -7.99
N THR A 309 -12.42 -13.43 -6.90
CA THR A 309 -12.14 -13.92 -5.56
C THR A 309 -13.43 -14.32 -4.88
N GLY A 310 -13.37 -15.29 -3.98
CA GLY A 310 -14.36 -15.42 -2.93
C GLY A 310 -14.23 -14.25 -1.93
N ARG A 311 -14.49 -14.51 -0.65
CA ARG A 311 -14.31 -13.49 0.39
C ARG A 311 -12.86 -13.00 0.42
N LEU A 312 -12.67 -11.66 0.37
CA LEU A 312 -11.34 -11.04 0.40
C LEU A 312 -10.69 -11.08 1.77
N GLN A 313 -11.50 -11.00 2.83
CA GLN A 313 -11.02 -10.87 4.20
C GLN A 313 -10.51 -12.20 4.71
N TYR A 314 -9.28 -12.19 5.16
CA TYR A 314 -8.66 -13.25 5.95
C TYR A 314 -7.66 -12.66 6.94
N GLY A 315 -7.49 -13.35 8.05
CA GLY A 315 -6.52 -13.06 9.08
C GLY A 315 -5.77 -14.32 9.50
N SER A 316 -4.91 -14.16 10.46
CA SER A 316 -4.23 -15.26 11.14
C SER A 316 -4.18 -15.00 12.63
N THR A 317 -4.38 -16.01 13.45
CA THR A 317 -4.32 -15.94 14.91
C THR A 317 -2.96 -15.47 15.40
N ASN A 318 -1.90 -15.95 14.75
CA ASN A 318 -0.53 -15.53 14.93
C ASN A 318 0.18 -15.46 13.57
N ILE A 319 1.16 -14.58 13.47
CA ILE A 319 1.97 -14.41 12.26
C ILE A 319 3.44 -14.71 12.52
N THR A 320 3.79 -15.03 13.74
CA THR A 320 5.11 -15.52 14.14
C THR A 320 4.96 -16.75 15.02
N GLY A 321 5.92 -17.65 14.96
CA GLY A 321 6.01 -18.83 15.80
C GLY A 321 7.45 -19.33 15.86
N HIS A 322 7.63 -20.56 16.36
CA HIS A 322 8.97 -21.14 16.47
C HIS A 322 9.63 -21.22 15.09
N ARG A 323 10.69 -20.45 14.88
CA ARG A 323 11.51 -20.38 13.65
C ARG A 323 10.75 -20.04 12.37
N TYR A 324 9.59 -19.38 12.48
CA TYR A 324 8.87 -18.88 11.30
C TYR A 324 8.16 -17.56 11.51
N SER A 325 7.94 -16.85 10.40
CA SER A 325 7.05 -15.70 10.33
C SER A 325 6.29 -15.65 9.00
N LEU A 326 5.10 -15.06 9.02
CA LEU A 326 4.32 -14.72 7.84
C LEU A 326 4.64 -13.27 7.44
N LEU A 327 4.79 -12.98 6.16
CA LEU A 327 4.73 -11.59 5.65
C LEU A 327 3.29 -11.08 5.68
N SER A 328 3.11 -9.75 5.62
CA SER A 328 1.83 -9.09 5.81
C SER A 328 0.67 -9.75 5.04
N HIS A 329 0.79 -9.89 3.73
CA HIS A 329 -0.25 -10.50 2.90
C HIS A 329 -0.32 -12.03 3.00
N ALA A 330 0.67 -12.70 3.58
CA ALA A 330 0.54 -14.09 3.99
C ALA A 330 -0.27 -14.21 5.29
N GLY A 331 -0.17 -13.20 6.16
CA GLY A 331 -0.89 -13.13 7.43
C GLY A 331 -2.35 -12.67 7.29
N PHE A 332 -2.59 -11.56 6.57
CA PHE A 332 -3.93 -11.00 6.44
C PHE A 332 -4.17 -10.15 5.21
N PHE A 333 -5.44 -9.92 4.89
CA PHE A 333 -5.92 -8.93 3.95
C PHE A 333 -7.34 -8.50 4.31
N ILE A 334 -7.67 -7.23 4.09
CA ILE A 334 -9.03 -6.71 4.27
C ILE A 334 -9.61 -6.26 2.93
N ASP A 335 -9.13 -5.16 2.37
CA ASP A 335 -9.70 -4.59 1.15
C ASP A 335 -8.72 -3.60 0.52
N PRO A 336 -8.68 -3.44 -0.83
CA PRO A 336 -7.74 -2.54 -1.48
C PRO A 336 -8.16 -1.06 -1.47
N LEU A 337 -9.31 -0.68 -0.91
CA LEU A 337 -9.95 0.65 -1.02
C LEU A 337 -9.01 1.83 -0.76
N TYR A 338 -8.14 1.71 0.23
CA TYR A 338 -7.29 2.81 0.67
C TYR A 338 -5.81 2.68 0.30
N SER A 339 -5.47 1.71 -0.55
CA SER A 339 -4.09 1.48 -1.01
C SER A 339 -3.06 1.32 0.13
N THR A 340 -3.45 0.79 1.27
CA THR A 340 -2.58 0.66 2.47
C THR A 340 -1.66 -0.55 2.44
N GLY A 341 -1.89 -1.50 1.53
CA GLY A 341 -1.17 -2.77 1.49
C GLY A 341 0.35 -2.64 1.38
N LEU A 342 0.84 -1.74 0.51
CA LEU A 342 2.28 -1.49 0.36
C LEU A 342 2.89 -0.79 1.57
N ALA A 343 2.18 0.15 2.21
CA ALA A 343 2.63 0.80 3.44
C ALA A 343 2.80 -0.23 4.56
N LEU A 344 1.81 -1.11 4.70
CA LEU A 344 1.83 -2.19 5.68
C LEU A 344 2.96 -3.19 5.40
N THR A 345 3.14 -3.60 4.14
CA THR A 345 4.23 -4.49 3.74
C THR A 345 5.60 -3.88 4.09
N THR A 346 5.79 -2.59 3.81
CA THR A 346 7.05 -1.90 4.10
C THR A 346 7.31 -1.79 5.61
N ALA A 347 6.28 -1.45 6.41
CA ALA A 347 6.39 -1.42 7.87
C ALA A 347 6.70 -2.81 8.44
N TRP A 348 6.08 -3.85 7.88
CA TRP A 348 6.32 -5.22 8.30
C TRP A 348 7.73 -5.71 7.97
N VAL A 349 8.22 -5.40 6.77
CA VAL A 349 9.60 -5.71 6.36
C VAL A 349 10.62 -5.02 7.27
N ASP A 350 10.35 -3.80 7.70
CA ASP A 350 11.20 -3.07 8.65
C ASP A 350 11.26 -3.78 10.02
N LEU A 351 10.09 -4.09 10.58
CA LEU A 351 9.97 -4.73 11.89
C LEU A 351 10.58 -6.14 11.90
N LEU A 352 10.18 -6.97 10.94
CA LEU A 352 10.67 -8.36 10.85
C LEU A 352 12.15 -8.41 10.50
N GLY A 353 12.60 -7.56 9.57
CA GLY A 353 14.02 -7.46 9.19
C GLY A 353 14.89 -7.08 10.38
N GLY A 354 14.49 -6.05 11.14
CA GLY A 354 15.21 -5.64 12.36
C GLY A 354 15.25 -6.74 13.42
N GLN A 355 14.13 -7.43 13.65
CA GLN A 355 14.06 -8.53 14.62
C GLN A 355 14.89 -9.73 14.20
N LEU A 356 14.88 -10.11 12.91
CA LEU A 356 15.72 -11.21 12.41
C LEU A 356 17.21 -10.87 12.53
N LEU A 357 17.63 -9.67 12.14
CA LEU A 357 19.03 -9.26 12.28
C LEU A 357 19.49 -9.34 13.74
N LYS A 358 18.64 -8.94 14.69
CA LYS A 358 18.91 -9.06 16.12
C LYS A 358 19.00 -10.52 16.54
N ALA A 359 18.03 -11.37 16.15
CA ALA A 359 17.99 -12.79 16.51
C ALA A 359 19.23 -13.53 15.99
N PHE A 360 19.69 -13.24 14.77
CA PHE A 360 20.92 -13.83 14.23
C PHE A 360 22.19 -13.31 14.94
N ALA A 361 22.23 -12.03 15.31
CA ALA A 361 23.38 -11.47 16.03
C ALA A 361 23.54 -12.05 17.45
N THR A 362 22.43 -12.39 18.11
CA THR A 362 22.42 -12.93 19.48
C THR A 362 22.25 -14.46 19.52
N ASN A 363 21.99 -15.09 18.37
CA ASN A 363 21.58 -16.49 18.25
C ASN A 363 20.38 -16.85 19.13
N ASP A 364 19.43 -15.90 19.25
CA ASP A 364 18.24 -16.05 20.11
C ASP A 364 16.96 -15.91 19.25
N PHE A 365 16.30 -17.06 19.03
CA PHE A 365 15.07 -17.21 18.23
C PHE A 365 13.86 -17.53 19.11
N ALA A 366 13.91 -17.21 20.41
CA ALA A 366 12.79 -17.41 21.31
C ALA A 366 11.53 -16.68 20.80
N VAL A 367 10.38 -17.35 20.85
CA VAL A 367 9.12 -16.84 20.28
C VAL A 367 8.71 -15.51 20.94
N GLU A 368 9.02 -15.35 22.21
CA GLU A 368 8.75 -14.16 23.01
C GLU A 368 9.39 -12.90 22.42
N ASN A 369 10.55 -13.03 21.79
CA ASN A 369 11.24 -11.93 21.13
C ASN A 369 10.49 -11.41 19.90
N PHE A 370 9.56 -12.20 19.35
CA PHE A 370 8.75 -11.86 18.17
C PHE A 370 7.31 -11.45 18.52
N GLU A 371 6.90 -11.49 19.81
CA GLU A 371 5.50 -11.20 20.20
C GLU A 371 5.05 -9.77 19.87
N HIS A 372 5.94 -8.80 19.91
CA HIS A 372 5.64 -7.43 19.49
C HIS A 372 5.19 -7.34 18.02
N LEU A 373 5.58 -8.29 17.18
CA LEU A 373 5.15 -8.41 15.78
C LEU A 373 3.69 -8.88 15.70
N ASN A 374 3.28 -9.83 16.53
CA ASN A 374 1.88 -10.26 16.62
C ASN A 374 0.98 -9.11 17.08
N GLN A 375 1.45 -8.29 18.03
CA GLN A 375 0.70 -7.13 18.50
C GLN A 375 0.55 -6.04 17.43
N PHE A 376 1.63 -5.76 16.68
CA PHE A 376 1.57 -4.86 15.52
C PHE A 376 0.52 -5.33 14.51
N PHE A 377 0.52 -6.61 14.21
CA PHE A 377 -0.42 -7.23 13.29
C PHE A 377 -1.87 -7.03 13.73
N LYS A 378 -2.20 -7.44 14.97
CA LYS A 378 -3.56 -7.32 15.52
C LYS A 378 -4.08 -5.88 15.52
N ASN A 379 -3.22 -4.91 15.86
CA ASN A 379 -3.57 -3.49 15.84
C ASN A 379 -3.94 -2.99 14.43
N ASN A 380 -3.19 -3.41 13.42
CA ASN A 380 -3.40 -2.94 12.05
C ASN A 380 -4.58 -3.62 11.36
N ILE A 381 -4.82 -4.91 11.60
CA ILE A 381 -5.93 -5.64 10.98
C ILE A 381 -7.28 -5.14 11.51
N GLY A 382 -7.41 -4.97 12.82
CA GLY A 382 -8.64 -4.47 13.42
C GLY A 382 -8.98 -3.06 12.93
N TYR A 383 -7.99 -2.18 12.88
CA TYR A 383 -8.17 -0.82 12.37
C TYR A 383 -8.56 -0.80 10.87
N ALA A 384 -7.91 -1.62 10.04
CA ALA A 384 -8.23 -1.72 8.63
C ALA A 384 -9.66 -2.23 8.39
N ASP A 385 -10.10 -3.22 9.17
CA ASP A 385 -11.45 -3.76 9.06
C ASP A 385 -12.52 -2.75 9.50
N GLU A 386 -12.31 -2.04 10.61
CA GLU A 386 -13.22 -0.99 11.08
C GLU A 386 -13.39 0.13 10.05
N ILE A 387 -12.28 0.62 9.47
CA ILE A 387 -12.33 1.76 8.55
C ILE A 387 -12.96 1.39 7.20
N VAL A 388 -12.69 0.19 6.69
CA VAL A 388 -13.26 -0.30 5.43
C VAL A 388 -14.74 -0.63 5.61
N SER A 389 -15.12 -1.36 6.65
CA SER A 389 -16.53 -1.71 6.87
C SER A 389 -17.41 -0.48 7.00
N SER A 390 -16.93 0.57 7.71
CA SER A 390 -17.64 1.85 7.81
C SER A 390 -17.71 2.59 6.47
N SER A 391 -16.70 2.45 5.60
CA SER A 391 -16.77 3.00 4.24
C SER A 391 -17.91 2.38 3.45
N PHE A 392 -18.09 1.06 3.50
CA PHE A 392 -19.21 0.38 2.85
C PHE A 392 -20.58 0.77 3.44
N VAL A 393 -20.65 1.06 4.74
CA VAL A 393 -21.85 1.65 5.35
C VAL A 393 -22.12 3.04 4.78
N SER A 394 -21.10 3.85 4.60
CA SER A 394 -21.23 5.22 4.10
C SER A 394 -21.57 5.32 2.61
N PHE A 395 -21.28 4.31 1.79
CA PHE A 395 -21.58 4.30 0.36
C PHE A 395 -23.08 4.35 0.00
N ARG A 396 -23.97 4.22 0.98
CA ARG A 396 -25.41 4.39 0.78
C ARG A 396 -25.85 5.84 0.64
N ASP A 397 -25.00 6.81 1.03
CA ASP A 397 -25.28 8.24 0.96
C ASP A 397 -24.01 9.06 0.75
N PHE A 398 -24.02 10.01 -0.19
CA PHE A 398 -22.82 10.80 -0.51
C PHE A 398 -22.35 11.70 0.64
N ASP A 399 -23.26 12.32 1.36
CA ASP A 399 -22.87 13.22 2.47
C ASP A 399 -22.28 12.44 3.65
N LEU A 400 -22.76 11.22 3.88
CA LEU A 400 -22.17 10.32 4.86
C LEU A 400 -20.79 9.83 4.41
N TRP A 401 -20.65 9.49 3.12
CA TRP A 401 -19.35 9.12 2.55
C TRP A 401 -18.34 10.27 2.66
N ASP A 402 -18.71 11.48 2.29
CA ASP A 402 -17.85 12.66 2.42
C ASP A 402 -17.41 12.90 3.88
N ALA A 403 -18.32 12.77 4.84
CA ALA A 403 -18.01 12.94 6.25
C ALA A 403 -17.03 11.86 6.78
N TRP A 404 -17.27 10.58 6.44
CA TRP A 404 -16.41 9.48 6.84
C TRP A 404 -15.04 9.54 6.13
N PHE A 405 -15.01 9.86 4.85
CA PHE A 405 -13.79 10.04 4.07
C PHE A 405 -12.82 11.04 4.73
N ARG A 406 -13.33 12.13 5.31
CA ARG A 406 -12.50 13.10 6.02
C ARG A 406 -11.81 12.51 7.25
N VAL A 407 -12.44 11.58 7.95
CA VAL A 407 -11.82 10.87 9.08
C VAL A 407 -10.61 10.07 8.59
N TRP A 408 -10.76 9.33 7.50
CA TRP A 408 -9.64 8.62 6.88
C TRP A 408 -8.53 9.58 6.44
N VAL A 409 -8.87 10.71 5.81
CA VAL A 409 -7.90 11.71 5.35
C VAL A 409 -7.08 12.28 6.52
N VAL A 410 -7.69 12.53 7.68
CA VAL A 410 -6.95 12.95 8.88
C VAL A 410 -5.94 11.89 9.29
N GLY A 411 -6.35 10.64 9.33
CA GLY A 411 -5.45 9.53 9.66
C GLY A 411 -4.26 9.44 8.71
N LEU A 412 -4.53 9.51 7.39
CA LEU A 412 -3.48 9.51 6.37
C LEU A 412 -2.53 10.72 6.52
N PHE A 413 -3.07 11.90 6.79
CA PHE A 413 -2.30 13.12 7.02
C PHE A 413 -1.36 12.96 8.23
N ILE A 414 -1.86 12.50 9.37
CA ILE A 414 -1.07 12.32 10.58
C ILE A 414 0.02 11.26 10.36
N GLY A 415 -0.32 10.10 9.82
CA GLY A 415 0.64 9.03 9.53
C GLY A 415 1.75 9.49 8.58
N THR A 416 1.37 10.24 7.54
CA THR A 416 2.32 10.84 6.59
C THR A 416 3.26 11.84 7.30
N CYS A 417 2.71 12.74 8.12
CA CYS A 417 3.51 13.74 8.85
C CYS A 417 4.46 13.08 9.87
N LEU A 418 4.04 12.03 10.56
CA LEU A 418 4.90 11.28 11.48
C LEU A 418 6.13 10.73 10.75
N ASN A 419 5.93 10.00 9.66
CA ASN A 419 7.03 9.41 8.91
C ASN A 419 7.88 10.47 8.18
N ALA A 420 7.26 11.53 7.66
CA ALA A 420 7.98 12.68 7.11
C ALA A 420 8.87 13.37 8.16
N SER A 421 8.38 13.48 9.39
CA SER A 421 9.16 14.08 10.49
C SER A 421 10.43 13.28 10.80
N LEU A 422 10.32 11.95 10.88
CA LEU A 422 11.51 11.09 11.06
C LEU A 422 12.49 11.24 9.90
N TYR A 423 11.99 11.22 8.65
CA TYR A 423 12.81 11.38 7.47
C TYR A 423 13.60 12.71 7.48
N LEU A 424 12.90 13.82 7.69
CA LEU A 424 13.52 15.16 7.69
C LEU A 424 14.47 15.37 8.87
N LYS A 425 14.12 14.80 10.04
CA LYS A 425 15.01 14.83 11.21
C LYS A 425 16.29 14.04 10.97
N TYR A 426 16.21 12.89 10.31
CA TYR A 426 17.41 12.16 9.91
C TYR A 426 18.26 12.95 8.91
N ILE A 427 17.63 13.56 7.88
CA ILE A 427 18.34 14.41 6.91
C ILE A 427 19.03 15.60 7.59
N GLU A 428 18.46 16.14 8.67
CA GLU A 428 19.03 17.25 9.43
C GLU A 428 20.22 16.82 10.29
N THR A 429 20.11 15.70 10.98
CA THR A 429 21.03 15.31 12.05
C THR A 429 22.04 14.24 11.64
N GLY A 430 21.72 13.41 10.65
CA GLY A 430 22.47 12.18 10.33
C GLY A 430 22.39 11.11 11.43
N ASP A 431 21.58 11.32 12.47
CA ASP A 431 21.47 10.40 13.61
C ASP A 431 20.65 9.16 13.25
N LYS A 432 21.31 8.01 13.16
CA LYS A 432 20.68 6.72 12.86
C LYS A 432 19.65 6.28 13.92
N ASN A 433 19.75 6.74 15.16
CA ASN A 433 18.76 6.43 16.21
C ASN A 433 17.37 6.96 15.85
N VAL A 434 17.28 7.99 15.01
CA VAL A 434 16.02 8.49 14.48
C VAL A 434 15.33 7.43 13.63
N LEU A 435 16.10 6.66 12.85
CA LEU A 435 15.56 5.61 11.97
C LEU A 435 15.04 4.41 12.78
N GLU A 436 15.55 4.16 13.98
CA GLU A 436 15.07 3.09 14.86
C GLU A 436 13.68 3.38 15.45
N GLN A 437 13.19 4.62 15.33
CA GLN A 437 11.83 4.95 15.76
C GLN A 437 10.76 4.40 14.81
N THR A 438 11.09 4.05 13.56
CA THR A 438 10.13 3.54 12.57
C THR A 438 9.41 2.27 13.06
N GLY A 439 10.09 1.43 13.84
CA GLY A 439 9.54 0.21 14.43
C GLY A 439 8.70 0.42 15.70
N LYS A 440 8.58 1.66 16.19
CA LYS A 440 7.89 1.96 17.45
C LYS A 440 6.58 2.72 17.21
N GLU A 441 5.62 2.54 18.13
CA GLU A 441 4.42 3.39 18.15
C GLU A 441 4.80 4.87 18.48
N PRO A 442 4.16 5.87 17.85
CA PRO A 442 3.04 5.75 16.89
C PRO A 442 3.46 5.56 15.42
N TYR A 443 4.75 5.53 15.10
CA TYR A 443 5.29 5.53 13.73
C TYR A 443 5.02 4.22 12.98
N SER A 444 5.04 3.08 13.69
CA SER A 444 4.83 1.77 13.09
C SER A 444 3.38 1.55 12.65
N VAL A 445 2.39 2.15 13.33
CA VAL A 445 0.97 1.95 13.04
C VAL A 445 0.52 2.78 11.84
N LEU A 446 -0.33 2.19 10.99
CA LEU A 446 -0.88 2.87 9.81
C LEU A 446 -1.81 4.03 10.17
N LEU A 447 -1.88 5.02 9.30
CA LEU A 447 -2.85 6.12 9.32
C LEU A 447 -2.91 6.84 10.68
N GLY A 448 -1.78 7.00 11.37
CA GLY A 448 -1.77 7.67 12.67
C GLY A 448 -2.61 6.99 13.75
N GLY A 449 -2.89 5.68 13.60
CA GLY A 449 -3.86 4.93 14.41
C GLY A 449 -3.60 4.89 15.92
N LYS A 450 -2.40 5.26 16.38
CA LYS A 450 -2.06 5.38 17.81
C LYS A 450 -1.80 6.83 18.25
N PHE A 451 -2.14 7.81 17.42
CA PHE A 451 -2.05 9.22 17.80
C PHE A 451 -3.26 9.60 18.68
N PRO A 452 -3.09 10.02 19.95
CA PRO A 452 -4.18 10.10 20.91
C PRO A 452 -5.34 11.00 20.48
N GLU A 453 -5.04 12.18 19.92
CA GLU A 453 -6.05 13.14 19.50
C GLU A 453 -6.86 12.62 18.31
N PHE A 454 -6.19 11.90 17.39
CA PHE A 454 -6.88 11.24 16.29
C PHE A 454 -7.72 10.06 16.76
N GLN A 455 -7.24 9.28 17.73
CA GLN A 455 -8.01 8.17 18.30
C GLN A 455 -9.35 8.63 18.86
N LYS A 456 -9.39 9.77 19.55
CA LYS A 456 -10.65 10.33 20.07
C LYS A 456 -11.63 10.60 18.93
N LEU A 457 -11.23 11.38 17.92
CA LEU A 457 -12.06 11.64 16.75
C LEU A 457 -12.53 10.36 16.07
N TYR A 458 -11.59 9.45 15.84
CA TYR A 458 -11.85 8.20 15.14
C TYR A 458 -12.89 7.34 15.87
N ARG A 459 -12.77 7.17 17.18
CA ARG A 459 -13.70 6.36 17.99
C ARG A 459 -15.10 6.98 18.06
N GLU A 460 -15.21 8.31 18.19
CA GLU A 460 -16.49 9.00 18.16
C GLU A 460 -17.18 8.88 16.78
N ALA A 461 -16.41 9.06 15.70
CA ALA A 461 -16.92 8.88 14.34
C ALA A 461 -17.33 7.43 14.05
N LEU A 462 -16.52 6.45 14.49
CA LEU A 462 -16.82 5.02 14.33
C LEU A 462 -18.10 4.62 15.06
N ALA A 463 -18.28 5.10 16.30
CA ALA A 463 -19.50 4.86 17.07
C ALA A 463 -20.75 5.40 16.35
N GLU A 464 -20.66 6.56 15.70
CA GLU A 464 -21.77 7.09 14.90
C GLU A 464 -22.00 6.27 13.61
N MET A 465 -20.94 5.79 12.96
CA MET A 465 -21.07 4.88 11.83
C MET A 465 -21.75 3.55 12.22
N ASP A 466 -21.44 3.02 13.41
CA ASP A 466 -22.10 1.84 13.95
C ASP A 466 -23.60 2.11 14.18
N ARG A 467 -23.98 3.29 14.70
CA ARG A 467 -25.38 3.69 14.85
C ARG A 467 -26.13 3.79 13.50
N VAL A 468 -25.45 4.32 12.46
CA VAL A 468 -26.04 4.38 11.11
C VAL A 468 -26.19 2.97 10.54
N ARG A 469 -25.20 2.09 10.73
CA ARG A 469 -25.27 0.69 10.31
C ARG A 469 -26.47 -0.02 10.91
N ASP A 470 -26.69 0.20 12.21
CA ASP A 470 -27.74 -0.45 13.00
C ASP A 470 -29.12 0.23 12.83
N GLY A 471 -29.22 1.26 11.97
CA GLY A 471 -30.47 1.99 11.72
C GLY A 471 -30.94 2.89 12.84
N LEU A 472 -30.10 3.14 13.86
CA LEU A 472 -30.40 4.01 15.01
C LEU A 472 -30.24 5.50 14.70
N THR A 473 -29.57 5.82 13.61
CA THR A 473 -29.33 7.19 13.12
C THR A 473 -29.44 7.17 11.60
N SER A 474 -30.11 8.15 11.02
CA SER A 474 -30.17 8.27 9.54
C SER A 474 -28.81 8.65 8.95
N PRO A 475 -28.53 8.33 7.68
CA PRO A 475 -27.29 8.73 7.01
C PRO A 475 -27.01 10.24 7.10
N ALA A 476 -28.03 11.07 6.89
CA ALA A 476 -27.91 12.54 6.94
C ALA A 476 -27.56 13.05 8.35
N GLU A 477 -28.19 12.50 9.39
CA GLU A 477 -27.85 12.84 10.79
C GLU A 477 -26.45 12.36 11.16
N GLY A 478 -26.06 11.14 10.76
CA GLY A 478 -24.72 10.61 10.94
C GLY A 478 -23.67 11.49 10.29
N ALA A 479 -23.90 11.90 9.03
CA ALA A 479 -23.03 12.83 8.33
C ALA A 479 -22.86 14.16 9.07
N ALA A 480 -23.98 14.74 9.55
CA ALA A 480 -23.95 15.99 10.29
C ALA A 480 -23.19 15.90 11.61
N LYS A 481 -23.36 14.79 12.36
CA LYS A 481 -22.67 14.54 13.63
C LYS A 481 -21.16 14.34 13.39
N ILE A 482 -20.77 13.50 12.43
CA ILE A 482 -19.35 13.26 12.11
C ILE A 482 -18.69 14.57 11.66
N ARG A 483 -19.33 15.37 10.78
CA ARG A 483 -18.82 16.70 10.42
C ARG A 483 -18.72 17.63 11.63
N GLY A 484 -19.65 17.53 12.57
CA GLY A 484 -19.63 18.29 13.82
C GLY A 484 -18.38 18.06 14.66
N LEU A 485 -17.83 16.84 14.64
CA LEU A 485 -16.59 16.50 15.36
C LEU A 485 -15.39 17.33 14.89
N PHE A 486 -15.40 17.80 13.64
CA PHE A 486 -14.31 18.61 13.10
C PHE A 486 -14.32 20.07 13.57
N LYS A 487 -15.37 20.58 14.22
CA LYS A 487 -15.44 21.97 14.71
C LYS A 487 -14.45 22.28 15.82
N GLY A 488 -14.09 21.31 16.64
CA GLY A 488 -13.19 21.46 17.79
C GLY A 488 -11.75 21.02 17.56
N ILE A 489 -11.43 20.52 16.36
CA ILE A 489 -10.13 19.92 16.07
C ILE A 489 -9.06 21.00 15.95
N LYS A 490 -8.00 20.88 16.77
CA LYS A 490 -6.83 21.77 16.74
C LYS A 490 -5.60 21.15 16.05
N TYR A 491 -5.69 19.88 15.63
CA TYR A 491 -4.56 19.12 15.05
C TYR A 491 -4.63 18.96 13.53
N VAL A 492 -5.56 19.66 12.88
CA VAL A 492 -5.57 19.90 11.44
C VAL A 492 -5.68 21.40 11.17
N PRO A 493 -5.14 21.91 10.06
CA PRO A 493 -5.24 23.32 9.74
C PRO A 493 -6.70 23.79 9.67
N THR A 494 -7.06 24.80 10.47
CA THR A 494 -8.43 25.33 10.55
C THR A 494 -8.93 25.89 9.23
N TYR A 495 -8.03 26.40 8.38
CA TYR A 495 -8.37 26.92 7.05
C TYR A 495 -8.78 25.81 6.05
N TRP A 496 -8.69 24.52 6.42
CA TRP A 496 -9.23 23.42 5.61
C TRP A 496 -10.75 23.33 5.70
N ARG A 497 -11.37 23.94 6.72
CA ARG A 497 -12.82 24.05 6.87
C ARG A 497 -13.56 22.72 6.76
N TRP A 498 -12.99 21.65 7.30
CA TRP A 498 -13.53 20.28 7.16
C TRP A 498 -14.85 20.05 7.90
N HIS A 499 -15.28 20.99 8.74
CA HIS A 499 -16.63 20.99 9.32
C HIS A 499 -17.71 21.47 8.33
N GLU A 500 -17.32 21.99 7.15
CA GLU A 500 -18.26 22.48 6.15
C GLU A 500 -18.51 21.44 5.06
N ALA A 501 -19.79 21.20 4.74
CA ALA A 501 -20.18 20.24 3.70
C ALA A 501 -19.70 20.63 2.30
N THR A 502 -19.42 21.92 2.07
CA THR A 502 -18.96 22.44 0.77
C THR A 502 -17.46 22.29 0.53
N SER A 503 -16.67 21.90 1.54
CA SER A 503 -15.23 21.68 1.41
C SER A 503 -14.95 20.30 0.81
N ARG A 504 -14.95 20.18 -0.52
CA ARG A 504 -14.85 18.91 -1.26
C ARG A 504 -13.41 18.45 -1.56
N THR A 505 -12.44 19.34 -1.41
CA THR A 505 -11.04 19.04 -1.67
C THR A 505 -10.19 19.44 -0.48
N THR A 506 -9.21 18.63 -0.17
CA THR A 506 -8.14 19.07 0.75
C THR A 506 -7.19 20.01 0.02
N PRO A 507 -6.53 20.95 0.72
CA PRO A 507 -5.50 21.76 0.10
C PRO A 507 -4.41 20.87 -0.46
N ALA A 508 -4.07 21.09 -1.72
CA ALA A 508 -2.97 20.37 -2.35
C ALA A 508 -1.66 20.67 -1.62
N PHE A 509 -0.78 19.67 -1.52
CA PHE A 509 0.60 19.83 -1.07
C PHE A 509 1.44 20.55 -2.15
N THR A 510 0.89 21.65 -2.70
CA THR A 510 1.63 22.59 -3.55
C THR A 510 2.64 23.35 -2.69
N LEU A 511 3.63 24.00 -3.31
CA LEU A 511 4.58 24.84 -2.57
C LEU A 511 3.86 25.86 -1.69
N TRP A 512 2.81 26.49 -2.20
CA TRP A 512 2.00 27.44 -1.44
C TRP A 512 1.17 26.77 -0.33
N GLY A 513 0.58 25.62 -0.60
CA GLY A 513 -0.14 24.82 0.40
C GLY A 513 0.76 24.34 1.53
N MET A 514 1.97 23.88 1.20
CA MET A 514 2.99 23.49 2.19
C MET A 514 3.47 24.69 3.00
N THR A 515 3.66 25.86 2.38
CA THR A 515 4.03 27.09 3.08
C THR A 515 2.95 27.49 4.09
N LYS A 516 1.66 27.48 3.69
CA LYS A 516 0.54 27.75 4.62
C LYS A 516 0.50 26.74 5.76
N MET A 517 0.67 25.46 5.47
CA MET A 517 0.72 24.41 6.48
C MET A 517 1.89 24.60 7.45
N TYR A 518 3.05 24.97 6.93
CA TYR A 518 4.23 25.30 7.73
C TYR A 518 3.96 26.45 8.70
N PHE A 519 3.40 27.59 8.24
CA PHE A 519 3.01 28.70 9.12
C PHE A 519 1.97 28.28 10.16
N TRP A 520 1.02 27.43 9.78
CA TRP A 520 0.05 26.92 10.73
C TRP A 520 0.73 26.07 11.83
N PHE A 521 1.65 25.19 11.48
CA PHE A 521 2.42 24.41 12.46
C PHE A 521 3.23 25.28 13.40
N LEU A 522 3.86 26.34 12.89
CA LEU A 522 4.69 27.23 13.72
C LEU A 522 3.89 28.03 14.75
N PHE A 523 2.73 28.55 14.35
CA PHE A 523 2.03 29.58 15.11
C PHE A 523 0.71 29.11 15.73
N PHE A 524 0.03 28.13 15.16
CA PHE A 524 -1.33 27.76 15.51
C PHE A 524 -1.49 26.31 15.97
N ALA A 525 -0.61 25.39 15.57
CA ALA A 525 -0.71 23.99 16.00
C ALA A 525 -0.37 23.85 17.48
N PRO A 526 -1.10 23.00 18.24
CA PRO A 526 -0.77 22.69 19.63
C PRO A 526 0.67 22.17 19.79
N ALA A 527 1.28 22.43 20.95
CA ALA A 527 2.66 22.04 21.21
C ALA A 527 2.87 20.52 21.13
N GLU A 528 1.86 19.77 21.56
CA GLU A 528 1.82 18.30 21.54
C GLU A 528 1.91 17.71 20.11
N LEU A 529 1.45 18.48 19.12
CA LEU A 529 1.57 18.11 17.71
C LEU A 529 2.90 18.52 17.09
N ARG A 530 3.39 19.70 17.47
CA ARG A 530 4.62 20.26 16.86
C ARG A 530 5.81 19.35 17.05
N LYS A 531 5.96 18.73 18.22
CA LYS A 531 7.12 17.90 18.55
C LYS A 531 7.18 16.60 17.73
N PRO A 532 6.12 15.76 17.67
CA PRO A 532 6.15 14.54 16.87
C PRO A 532 6.02 14.77 15.37
N LEU A 533 5.18 15.73 14.91
CA LEU A 533 4.90 15.94 13.49
C LEU A 533 5.82 16.94 12.82
N TRP A 534 6.54 17.79 13.59
CA TRP A 534 7.36 18.89 13.05
C TRP A 534 8.65 19.13 13.84
N GLY A 535 9.31 18.06 14.29
CA GLY A 535 10.52 18.13 15.12
C GLY A 535 11.82 18.49 14.37
N TRP A 536 11.74 19.14 13.20
CA TRP A 536 12.85 19.52 12.32
C TRP A 536 12.84 21.01 12.01
N SER A 537 13.98 21.58 11.59
CA SER A 537 14.05 23.00 11.27
C SER A 537 13.52 23.33 9.88
N SER A 538 12.93 24.52 9.74
CA SER A 538 12.47 25.04 8.45
C SER A 538 13.58 25.12 7.41
N LEU A 539 14.80 25.42 7.84
CA LEU A 539 15.95 25.48 6.96
C LEU A 539 16.25 24.14 6.29
N THR A 540 16.08 23.04 7.03
CA THR A 540 16.23 21.67 6.51
C THR A 540 15.22 21.38 5.43
N ALA A 541 13.95 21.75 5.61
CA ALA A 541 12.93 21.57 4.58
C ALA A 541 13.24 22.37 3.31
N TYR A 542 13.61 23.64 3.46
CA TYR A 542 13.98 24.46 2.30
C TYR A 542 15.22 23.94 1.57
N LYS A 543 16.26 23.53 2.28
CA LYS A 543 17.46 22.92 1.69
C LYS A 543 17.11 21.63 0.96
N TYR A 544 16.25 20.77 1.55
CA TYR A 544 15.80 19.55 0.93
C TYR A 544 14.99 19.81 -0.35
N ILE A 545 14.03 20.76 -0.30
CA ILE A 545 13.19 21.13 -1.45
C ILE A 545 14.07 21.69 -2.59
N LEU A 546 14.94 22.65 -2.28
CA LEU A 546 15.86 23.26 -3.27
C LEU A 546 16.83 22.22 -3.84
N GLY A 547 17.47 21.43 -2.98
CA GLY A 547 18.39 20.37 -3.40
C GLY A 547 17.73 19.35 -4.31
N SER A 548 16.49 18.95 -4.00
CA SER A 548 15.72 18.00 -4.81
C SER A 548 15.26 18.59 -6.15
N ILE A 549 14.88 19.87 -6.19
CA ILE A 549 14.53 20.56 -7.45
C ILE A 549 15.78 20.65 -8.35
N LEU A 550 16.92 21.01 -7.78
CA LEU A 550 18.19 21.10 -8.52
C LEU A 550 18.64 19.71 -9.00
N HIS A 551 18.50 18.69 -8.16
CA HIS A 551 18.84 17.32 -8.52
C HIS A 551 17.93 16.78 -9.62
N ASN A 552 16.62 16.97 -9.54
CA ASN A 552 15.67 16.54 -10.55
C ASN A 552 15.85 17.26 -11.90
N ASN A 553 16.19 18.56 -11.88
CA ASN A 553 16.53 19.30 -13.10
C ASN A 553 17.86 18.85 -13.71
N GLY A 554 18.84 18.46 -12.90
CA GLY A 554 20.11 17.87 -13.32
C GLY A 554 19.97 16.41 -13.80
N ALA A 555 19.11 15.64 -13.17
CA ALA A 555 18.87 14.23 -13.50
C ALA A 555 18.10 14.04 -14.80
N SER A 556 17.21 14.96 -15.16
CA SER A 556 16.51 15.02 -16.44
C SER A 556 17.49 15.14 -17.63
N ARG A 557 18.65 15.75 -17.44
CA ARG A 557 19.70 15.87 -18.47
C ARG A 557 20.66 14.69 -18.55
N ARG A 558 20.76 13.91 -17.47
CA ARG A 558 21.50 12.64 -17.45
C ARG A 558 20.47 11.50 -17.46
N ARG A 559 19.83 11.24 -18.62
CA ARG A 559 19.18 9.93 -18.84
C ARG A 559 20.21 8.87 -18.54
N LYS A 560 20.13 8.39 -17.36
CA LYS A 560 21.11 7.54 -16.72
C LYS A 560 21.23 6.26 -17.50
N ARG A 561 22.44 5.85 -17.72
CA ARG A 561 22.77 4.45 -17.87
C ARG A 561 21.91 3.70 -16.87
N SER A 562 20.95 2.93 -17.36
CA SER A 562 19.93 2.39 -16.50
C SER A 562 20.61 1.58 -15.41
N TYR A 563 20.38 1.95 -14.16
CA TYR A 563 20.77 1.19 -12.99
C TYR A 563 20.30 -0.26 -13.09
N ILE A 564 19.08 -0.46 -13.61
CA ILE A 564 18.58 -1.77 -14.04
C ILE A 564 19.59 -2.54 -14.87
N ARG A 565 20.25 -1.91 -15.85
CA ARG A 565 21.25 -2.59 -16.68
C ARG A 565 22.41 -3.13 -15.85
N ASP A 566 22.82 -2.45 -14.80
CA ASP A 566 23.93 -2.89 -13.93
C ASP A 566 23.45 -3.94 -12.93
N VAL A 567 22.22 -3.84 -12.43
CA VAL A 567 21.57 -4.88 -11.62
C VAL A 567 21.36 -6.15 -12.46
N PHE A 568 20.85 -6.03 -13.68
CA PHE A 568 20.65 -7.15 -14.58
C PHE A 568 21.95 -7.82 -15.07
N LYS A 569 23.10 -7.16 -15.04
CA LYS A 569 24.38 -7.80 -15.33
C LYS A 569 24.81 -8.83 -14.29
N ALA A 570 24.44 -8.62 -13.04
CA ALA A 570 24.70 -9.53 -11.93
C ALA A 570 23.66 -10.65 -11.81
N TRP A 571 22.68 -10.68 -12.72
CA TRP A 571 21.54 -11.57 -12.62
C TRP A 571 21.90 -13.01 -12.99
N ASN A 572 21.64 -13.96 -12.11
CA ASN A 572 21.59 -15.36 -12.49
C ASN A 572 20.30 -15.61 -13.29
N ARG A 573 20.44 -16.01 -14.55
CA ARG A 573 19.33 -16.17 -15.50
C ARG A 573 18.65 -17.55 -15.45
N ASP A 574 18.88 -18.34 -14.42
CA ASP A 574 18.22 -19.64 -14.21
C ASP A 574 16.69 -19.55 -14.10
N TRP A 575 16.17 -18.33 -13.95
CA TRP A 575 14.74 -18.02 -13.90
C TRP A 575 14.09 -17.82 -15.30
N LEU A 576 14.87 -17.67 -16.35
CA LEU A 576 14.31 -17.58 -17.70
C LEU A 576 13.72 -18.94 -18.08
N PRO A 577 12.49 -18.97 -18.65
CA PRO A 577 11.95 -20.22 -19.15
C PRO A 577 12.96 -20.84 -20.12
N VAL A 578 13.25 -22.12 -19.92
CA VAL A 578 14.05 -22.87 -20.87
C VAL A 578 13.32 -22.77 -22.21
N LYS A 579 13.97 -22.18 -23.22
CA LYS A 579 13.44 -22.22 -24.58
C LYS A 579 13.22 -23.69 -24.90
N SER A 580 11.96 -24.09 -25.11
CA SER A 580 11.66 -25.39 -25.68
C SER A 580 12.46 -25.46 -26.99
N HIS A 581 13.40 -26.36 -27.06
CA HIS A 581 14.03 -26.71 -28.31
C HIS A 581 12.92 -27.39 -29.13
N GLU A 582 12.30 -26.66 -30.07
CA GLU A 582 11.65 -27.25 -31.21
C GLU A 582 12.70 -27.80 -32.18
#